data_b757250bb61fd9587e29a2bd35d0c127
#
_entry.id   b757250bb61fd9587e29a2bd35d0c127
#
_cell.length_a   1.000
_cell.length_b   1.000
_cell.length_c   1.000
_cell.angle_alpha   90.00
_cell.angle_beta   90.00
_cell.angle_gamma   90.00
#
_symmetry.space_group_name_H-M   'P 1'
#
loop_
_entity.id
_entity.type
_entity.pdbx_description
1 polymer ?
#
loop_
_entity_poly.entity_id
_entity_poly.type
_entity_poly.pdbx_seq_one_letter_code
_entity_poly.pdbx_strand_id
1 'polypeptide(L)'
;NSFGIRSPRDLIEYLKQMGGNAASYIDDQLEHFQPNLIINQTRSESDIRIGKAMEKACRKYFGLTLNFSGYVEQHEGVRESVLRRKPVTLDKPESLMSQQLKTISEHLLKSSNISTPLTPKYSRLIL
;
A
#
# COMPACT_ATOMS: atom_id res chain seq x y z
N ASN A 1 13.68 -31.29 -14.16
CA ASN A 1 12.54 -30.66 -14.86
C ASN A 1 12.01 -29.53 -13.98
N SER A 2 12.53 -28.33 -14.14
CA SER A 2 11.92 -27.15 -13.53
C SER A 2 10.65 -26.86 -14.32
N PHE A 3 9.49 -27.15 -13.74
CA PHE A 3 8.22 -26.58 -14.20
C PHE A 3 8.44 -25.08 -14.35
N GLY A 4 8.19 -24.52 -15.54
CA GLY A 4 8.47 -23.11 -15.86
C GLY A 4 7.64 -22.08 -15.10
N ILE A 5 7.24 -22.40 -13.86
CA ILE A 5 6.47 -21.55 -12.94
C ILE A 5 7.42 -20.48 -12.38
N ARG A 6 7.24 -19.25 -12.84
CA ARG A 6 8.04 -18.09 -12.43
C ARG A 6 7.19 -17.03 -11.70
N SER A 7 5.87 -17.16 -11.77
CA SER A 7 4.93 -16.23 -11.17
C SER A 7 3.72 -16.97 -10.58
N PRO A 8 2.97 -16.35 -9.65
CA PRO A 8 1.69 -16.88 -9.18
C PRO A 8 0.71 -17.17 -10.33
N ARG A 9 0.75 -16.37 -11.38
CA ARG A 9 -0.09 -16.56 -12.55
C ARG A 9 0.25 -17.85 -13.29
N ASP A 10 1.53 -18.16 -13.49
CA ASP A 10 1.96 -19.40 -14.11
C ASP A 10 1.51 -20.62 -13.28
N LEU A 11 1.56 -20.50 -11.94
CA LEU A 11 1.07 -21.52 -11.03
C LEU A 11 -0.43 -21.75 -11.20
N ILE A 12 -1.23 -20.69 -11.29
CA ILE A 12 -2.67 -20.79 -11.49
C ILE A 12 -2.98 -21.47 -12.83
N GLU A 13 -2.31 -21.08 -13.90
CA GLU A 13 -2.47 -21.68 -15.21
C GLU A 13 -2.10 -23.17 -15.20
N TYR A 14 -1.02 -23.53 -14.53
CA TYR A 14 -0.62 -24.91 -14.34
C TYR A 14 -1.67 -25.72 -13.56
N LEU A 15 -2.19 -25.19 -12.46
CA LEU A 15 -3.22 -25.83 -11.65
C LEU A 15 -4.55 -25.97 -12.42
N LYS A 16 -4.89 -25.02 -13.28
CA LYS A 16 -6.06 -25.11 -14.18
C LYS A 16 -5.96 -26.30 -15.13
N GLN A 17 -4.75 -26.58 -15.64
CA GLN A 17 -4.49 -27.72 -16.52
C GLN A 17 -4.58 -29.08 -15.78
N MET A 18 -4.23 -29.10 -14.50
CA MET A 18 -4.30 -30.33 -13.69
C MET A 18 -5.72 -30.69 -13.27
N GLY A 19 -6.66 -29.76 -13.37
CA GLY A 19 -8.04 -29.93 -12.91
C GLY A 19 -8.17 -29.80 -11.38
N GLY A 20 -9.41 -29.68 -10.92
CA GLY A 20 -9.72 -29.51 -9.49
C GLY A 20 -9.94 -28.04 -9.08
N ASN A 21 -10.23 -27.82 -7.80
CA ASN A 21 -10.65 -26.52 -7.26
C ASN A 21 -9.48 -25.63 -6.77
N ALA A 22 -8.24 -26.14 -6.82
CA ALA A 22 -7.10 -25.42 -6.28
C ALA A 22 -6.81 -24.11 -7.04
N ALA A 23 -6.93 -24.13 -8.36
CA ALA A 23 -6.71 -22.94 -9.18
C ALA A 23 -7.74 -21.84 -8.91
N SER A 24 -9.03 -22.19 -8.82
CA SER A 24 -10.09 -21.23 -8.52
C SER A 24 -9.97 -20.67 -7.11
N TYR A 25 -9.56 -21.48 -6.13
CA TYR A 25 -9.32 -21.01 -4.78
C TYR A 25 -8.19 -20.00 -4.72
N ILE A 26 -7.05 -20.26 -5.38
CA ILE A 26 -5.92 -19.34 -5.39
C ILE A 26 -6.27 -18.05 -6.15
N ASP A 27 -6.97 -18.16 -7.27
CA ASP A 27 -7.41 -17.00 -8.07
C ASP A 27 -8.31 -16.07 -7.23
N ASP A 28 -9.30 -16.66 -6.52
CA ASP A 28 -10.17 -15.95 -5.59
C ASP A 28 -9.39 -15.26 -4.46
N GLN A 29 -8.42 -15.95 -3.85
CA GLN A 29 -7.57 -15.34 -2.81
C GLN A 29 -6.73 -14.18 -3.34
N LEU A 30 -6.22 -14.27 -4.57
CA LEU A 30 -5.46 -13.18 -5.19
C LEU A 30 -6.33 -11.98 -5.57
N GLU A 31 -7.58 -12.20 -5.99
CA GLU A 31 -8.53 -11.11 -6.25
C GLU A 31 -8.87 -10.33 -4.98
N HIS A 32 -8.99 -11.02 -3.83
CA HIS A 32 -9.26 -10.38 -2.54
C HIS A 32 -8.02 -9.77 -1.89
N PHE A 33 -6.82 -10.21 -2.27
CA PHE A 33 -5.57 -9.66 -1.77
C PHE A 33 -5.18 -8.39 -2.54
N GLN A 34 -5.56 -7.24 -2.01
CA GLN A 34 -5.33 -5.93 -2.60
C GLN A 34 -4.43 -5.07 -1.70
N PRO A 35 -3.12 -5.31 -1.71
CA PRO A 35 -2.18 -4.56 -0.89
C PRO A 35 -2.10 -3.09 -1.32
N ASN A 36 -1.87 -2.21 -0.34
CA ASN A 36 -1.64 -0.81 -0.58
C ASN A 36 -0.14 -0.50 -0.59
N LEU A 37 0.30 0.28 -1.57
CA LEU A 37 1.69 0.72 -1.72
C LEU A 37 1.81 2.20 -1.37
N ILE A 38 2.74 2.51 -0.48
CA ILE A 38 3.16 3.87 -0.18
C ILE A 38 4.65 3.97 -0.46
N ILE A 39 5.07 4.93 -1.25
CA ILE A 39 6.49 5.23 -1.47
C ILE A 39 6.92 6.26 -0.44
N ASN A 40 7.88 5.88 0.38
CA ASN A 40 8.40 6.74 1.44
C ASN A 40 9.74 7.36 1.06
N GLN A 41 9.99 8.57 1.55
CA GLN A 41 11.23 9.31 1.36
C GLN A 41 11.57 9.59 -0.12
N THR A 42 10.55 9.92 -0.91
CA THR A 42 10.78 10.31 -2.32
C THR A 42 11.58 11.60 -2.40
N ARG A 43 12.47 11.69 -3.39
CA ARG A 43 13.33 12.86 -3.64
C ARG A 43 13.09 13.48 -5.01
N SER A 44 12.39 12.77 -5.88
CA SER A 44 12.19 13.16 -7.27
C SER A 44 10.86 12.63 -7.81
N GLU A 45 10.39 13.23 -8.90
CA GLU A 45 9.24 12.69 -9.62
C GLU A 45 9.45 11.26 -10.16
N SER A 46 10.71 10.88 -10.43
CA SER A 46 11.02 9.52 -10.86
C SER A 46 10.71 8.51 -9.77
N ASP A 47 10.94 8.84 -8.50
CA ASP A 47 10.61 7.98 -7.37
C ASP A 47 9.09 7.78 -7.26
N ILE A 48 8.32 8.85 -7.48
CA ILE A 48 6.85 8.79 -7.45
C ILE A 48 6.33 7.90 -8.59
N ARG A 49 6.93 8.00 -9.79
CA ARG A 49 6.55 7.17 -10.95
C ARG A 49 6.80 5.67 -10.72
N ILE A 50 7.73 5.30 -9.83
CA ILE A 50 7.97 3.90 -9.44
C ILE A 50 6.68 3.27 -8.89
N GLY A 51 5.92 3.98 -8.06
CA GLY A 51 4.67 3.47 -7.51
C GLY A 51 3.69 2.99 -8.58
N LYS A 52 3.44 3.82 -9.59
CA LYS A 52 2.57 3.46 -10.74
C LYS A 52 3.16 2.35 -11.62
N ALA A 53 4.47 2.32 -11.78
CA ALA A 53 5.14 1.25 -12.49
C ALA A 53 5.00 -0.10 -11.77
N MET A 54 5.08 -0.09 -10.44
CA MET A 54 4.88 -1.28 -9.61
C MET A 54 3.44 -1.80 -9.68
N GLU A 55 2.42 -0.95 -9.68
CA GLU A 55 1.02 -1.39 -9.90
C GLU A 55 0.89 -2.18 -11.22
N LYS A 56 1.43 -1.63 -12.31
CA LYS A 56 1.38 -2.27 -13.62
C LYS A 56 2.15 -3.59 -13.65
N ALA A 57 3.34 -3.61 -13.04
CA ALA A 57 4.17 -4.80 -12.96
C ALA A 57 3.52 -5.91 -12.12
N CYS A 58 2.96 -5.57 -10.96
CA CYS A 58 2.25 -6.52 -10.10
C CYS A 58 1.06 -7.15 -10.83
N ARG A 59 0.26 -6.35 -11.51
CA ARG A 59 -0.88 -6.85 -12.31
C ARG A 59 -0.42 -7.76 -13.44
N LYS A 60 0.64 -7.35 -14.16
CA LYS A 60 1.14 -8.09 -15.33
C LYS A 60 1.79 -9.42 -14.96
N TYR A 61 2.66 -9.43 -13.95
CA TYR A 61 3.53 -10.58 -13.65
C TYR A 61 2.99 -11.45 -12.52
N PHE A 62 2.25 -10.88 -11.58
CA PHE A 62 1.76 -11.61 -10.40
C PHE A 62 0.26 -11.82 -10.40
N GLY A 63 -0.49 -11.13 -11.26
CA GLY A 63 -1.96 -11.14 -11.23
C GLY A 63 -2.54 -10.39 -10.03
N LEU A 64 -1.72 -9.62 -9.29
CA LEU A 64 -2.12 -8.90 -8.09
C LEU A 64 -2.60 -7.50 -8.41
N THR A 65 -3.68 -7.07 -7.78
CA THR A 65 -4.12 -5.68 -7.77
C THR A 65 -3.42 -4.95 -6.62
N LEU A 66 -2.32 -4.25 -6.96
CA LEU A 66 -1.61 -3.38 -6.03
C LEU A 66 -2.20 -1.97 -6.15
N ASN A 67 -2.60 -1.37 -5.02
CA ASN A 67 -3.16 -0.02 -4.99
C ASN A 67 -2.08 0.99 -4.58
N PHE A 68 -1.68 1.86 -5.49
CA PHE A 68 -0.76 2.95 -5.14
C PHE A 68 -1.51 4.04 -4.37
N SER A 69 -1.35 4.06 -3.05
CA SER A 69 -2.09 4.96 -2.14
C SER A 69 -1.46 6.33 -2.00
N GLY A 70 -0.19 6.49 -2.40
CA GLY A 70 0.48 7.78 -2.38
C GLY A 70 1.98 7.69 -2.07
N TYR A 71 2.56 8.83 -1.83
CA TYR A 71 3.97 8.96 -1.51
C TYR A 71 4.19 10.02 -0.42
N VAL A 72 5.32 9.92 0.25
CA VAL A 72 5.79 10.90 1.23
C VAL A 72 7.19 11.34 0.84
N GLU A 73 7.37 12.64 0.67
CA GLU A 73 8.65 13.22 0.34
C GLU A 73 9.60 13.22 1.54
N GLN A 74 10.90 13.13 1.27
CA GLN A 74 11.90 13.32 2.30
C GLN A 74 11.89 14.79 2.76
N HIS A 75 11.67 15.01 4.06
CA HIS A 75 11.57 16.34 4.62
C HIS A 75 12.34 16.47 5.94
N GLU A 76 13.18 17.50 6.06
CA GLU A 76 13.97 17.74 7.28
C GLU A 76 13.11 17.97 8.53
N GLY A 77 11.93 18.55 8.36
CA GLY A 77 10.96 18.76 9.45
C GLY A 77 10.53 17.50 10.19
N VAL A 78 10.67 16.32 9.56
CA VAL A 78 10.42 15.03 10.23
C VAL A 78 11.46 14.77 11.29
N ARG A 79 12.74 14.95 10.94
CA ARG A 79 13.84 14.78 11.88
C ARG A 79 13.66 15.70 13.10
N GLU A 80 13.30 16.96 12.87
CA GLU A 80 13.03 17.90 13.95
C GLU A 80 11.88 17.45 14.85
N SER A 81 10.78 16.97 14.26
CA SER A 81 9.62 16.47 15.00
C SER A 81 9.98 15.24 15.84
N VAL A 82 10.80 14.34 15.29
CA VAL A 82 11.32 13.17 16.03
C VAL A 82 12.17 13.61 17.22
N LEU A 83 13.08 14.58 17.03
CA LEU A 83 13.91 15.12 18.11
C LEU A 83 13.06 15.78 19.23
N ARG A 84 11.96 16.42 18.85
CA ARG A 84 11.00 17.00 19.79
C ARG A 84 10.03 15.97 20.39
N ARG A 85 10.10 14.71 19.98
CA ARG A 85 9.16 13.64 20.37
C ARG A 85 7.70 13.99 20.12
N LYS A 86 7.43 14.69 19.03
CA LYS A 86 6.10 15.13 18.65
C LYS A 86 5.80 14.69 17.22
N PRO A 87 4.66 14.04 16.93
CA PRO A 87 4.30 13.65 15.57
C PRO A 87 4.30 14.86 14.63
N VAL A 88 4.85 14.71 13.42
CA VAL A 88 4.95 15.82 12.45
C VAL A 88 3.61 16.43 12.12
N THR A 89 2.55 15.62 12.07
CA THR A 89 1.18 16.06 11.81
C THR A 89 0.60 16.96 12.91
N LEU A 90 1.11 16.84 14.14
CA LEU A 90 0.74 17.70 15.27
C LEU A 90 1.72 18.87 15.45
N ASP A 91 2.99 18.67 15.11
CA ASP A 91 4.03 19.70 15.22
C ASP A 91 3.97 20.72 14.08
N LYS A 92 3.71 20.23 12.87
CA LYS A 92 3.65 21.02 11.63
C LYS A 92 2.45 20.61 10.76
N PRO A 93 1.20 20.86 11.20
CA PRO A 93 -0.01 20.36 10.51
C PRO A 93 -0.14 20.86 9.08
N GLU A 94 0.33 22.07 8.78
CA GLU A 94 0.27 22.70 7.45
C GLU A 94 1.46 22.33 6.54
N SER A 95 2.39 21.50 7.02
CA SER A 95 3.52 21.07 6.19
C SER A 95 3.08 20.18 5.04
N LEU A 96 3.84 20.21 3.93
CA LEU A 96 3.60 19.35 2.77
C LEU A 96 3.49 17.87 3.18
N MET A 97 4.37 17.42 4.07
CA MET A 97 4.35 16.05 4.57
C MET A 97 3.04 15.72 5.31
N SER A 98 2.55 16.62 6.17
CA SER A 98 1.29 16.43 6.87
C SER A 98 0.11 16.34 5.91
N GLN A 99 0.12 17.14 4.84
CA GLN A 99 -0.87 17.07 3.76
C GLN A 99 -0.78 15.76 2.97
N GLN A 100 0.43 15.29 2.65
CA GLN A 100 0.64 14.00 1.97
C GLN A 100 0.15 12.84 2.83
N LEU A 101 0.46 12.80 4.12
CA LEU A 101 -0.03 11.79 5.05
C LEU A 101 -1.57 11.81 5.17
N LYS A 102 -2.17 12.99 5.17
CA LYS A 102 -3.63 13.14 5.14
C LYS A 102 -4.23 12.55 3.87
N THR A 103 -3.68 12.88 2.71
CA THR A 103 -4.12 12.34 1.42
C THR A 103 -4.03 10.82 1.38
N ILE A 104 -2.92 10.24 1.87
CA ILE A 104 -2.73 8.79 1.95
C ILE A 104 -3.81 8.17 2.86
N SER A 105 -4.04 8.73 4.03
CA SER A 105 -5.06 8.21 4.96
C SER A 105 -6.47 8.26 4.36
N GLU A 106 -6.82 9.30 3.63
CA GLU A 106 -8.10 9.39 2.92
C GLU A 106 -8.23 8.33 1.82
N HIS A 107 -7.16 8.05 1.07
CA HIS A 107 -7.15 6.97 0.07
C HIS A 107 -7.33 5.59 0.72
N LEU A 108 -6.62 5.34 1.81
CA LEU A 108 -6.72 4.07 2.55
C LEU A 108 -8.13 3.85 3.11
N LEU A 109 -8.75 4.87 3.66
CA LEU A 109 -10.11 4.80 4.19
C LEU A 109 -11.14 4.52 3.09
N LYS A 110 -10.98 5.13 1.91
CA LYS A 110 -11.86 4.88 0.76
C LYS A 110 -11.71 3.47 0.20
N SER A 111 -10.48 2.97 0.13
CA SER A 111 -10.21 1.62 -0.41
C SER A 111 -10.64 0.50 0.53
N SER A 112 -10.70 0.77 1.83
CA SER A 112 -11.01 -0.25 2.84
C SER A 112 -12.51 -0.52 3.04
N ASN A 113 -13.42 0.23 2.40
CA ASN A 113 -14.87 0.17 2.67
C ASN A 113 -15.21 0.22 4.20
N ILE A 114 -14.31 0.80 5.00
CA ILE A 114 -14.50 0.92 6.44
C ILE A 114 -15.49 2.07 6.68
N SER A 115 -16.77 1.75 6.68
CA SER A 115 -17.86 2.61 7.20
C SER A 115 -17.86 2.67 8.73
N THR A 116 -16.77 2.32 9.38
CA THR A 116 -16.69 2.40 10.83
C THR A 116 -16.21 3.78 11.21
N PRO A 117 -17.04 4.60 11.87
CA PRO A 117 -16.51 5.80 12.48
C PRO A 117 -15.43 5.36 13.46
N LEU A 118 -14.22 5.89 13.28
CA LEU A 118 -13.15 5.75 14.26
C LEU A 118 -13.63 6.43 15.54
N THR A 119 -14.43 5.71 16.32
CA THR A 119 -14.63 6.09 17.73
C THR A 119 -13.27 5.98 18.38
N PRO A 120 -12.75 7.05 18.96
CA PRO A 120 -11.41 7.04 19.53
C PRO A 120 -11.41 6.17 20.78
N LYS A 121 -11.20 4.85 20.61
CA LYS A 121 -10.89 3.96 21.74
C LYS A 121 -9.55 4.30 22.39
N TYR A 122 -8.81 5.24 21.83
CA TYR A 122 -7.47 5.62 22.28
C TYR A 122 -7.38 7.03 22.89
N SER A 123 -8.50 7.70 23.13
CA SER A 123 -8.49 9.00 23.82
C SER A 123 -8.15 8.93 25.31
N ARG A 124 -7.89 7.74 25.85
CA ARG A 124 -7.53 7.53 27.27
C ARG A 124 -6.06 7.17 27.51
N LEU A 125 -5.19 7.25 26.52
CA LEU A 125 -3.76 6.91 26.67
C LEU A 125 -2.82 8.12 26.53
N ILE A 126 -3.36 9.33 26.55
CA ILE A 126 -2.56 10.55 26.60
C ILE A 126 -3.00 11.35 27.84
N LEU A 127 -2.50 10.94 28.99
CA LEU A 127 -2.28 11.72 30.19
C LEU A 127 -0.89 11.41 30.70
#